data_94af49b5a50ce205a4111bb169b3880a
#
_entry.id   94af49b5a50ce205a4111bb169b3880a
#
_cell.length_a   1.000
_cell.length_b   1.000
_cell.length_c   1.000
_cell.angle_alpha   90.00
_cell.angle_beta   90.00
_cell.angle_gamma   90.00
#
_symmetry.space_group_name_H-M   'P 1'
#
loop_
_entity.id
_entity.type
_entity.pdbx_description
1 polymer ?
#
loop_
_entity_poly.entity_id
_entity_poly.type
_entity_poly.pdbx_seq_one_letter_code
_entity_poly.pdbx_strand_id
1 'polypeptide(L)'
;MSSYYEKVDGIERCIDDELPFEIPKSWEWTRLSTIAKVLGGKRIPAGRKLTAENTGHVYIRVSDMKDGTVIQNGLLYVPEDIFNSISKYIIKKEDVFITVAGTIGRIGKIPPELDGANLTENADRLVFSSLNQDWMIFLLQSSFIQNQIAEVTTKVGQPKLAIARIEKLLIPLPPLNEQTRIVEQIAVIFSQMKKL
;
A
#
# COMPACT_ATOMS: atom_id res chain seq x y z
N MET A 1 -0.43 20.68 27.02
CA MET A 1 -0.50 19.76 25.85
C MET A 1 -0.61 18.36 26.41
N SER A 2 -1.46 17.51 25.78
CA SER A 2 -1.50 16.07 26.15
C SER A 2 -0.38 15.37 25.42
N SER A 3 0.42 14.57 26.10
CA SER A 3 1.45 13.76 25.48
C SER A 3 0.87 12.48 24.89
N TYR A 4 1.45 12.02 23.78
CA TYR A 4 1.06 10.78 23.12
C TYR A 4 2.01 9.65 23.51
N TYR A 5 1.42 8.48 23.77
CA TYR A 5 2.15 7.29 24.18
C TYR A 5 1.77 6.11 23.28
N GLU A 6 2.75 5.30 22.90
CA GLU A 6 2.50 3.99 22.30
C GLU A 6 2.93 2.88 23.25
N LYS A 7 2.25 1.73 23.18
CA LYS A 7 2.60 0.54 23.93
C LYS A 7 2.94 -0.60 23.00
N VAL A 8 4.21 -1.01 23.02
CA VAL A 8 4.74 -2.10 22.19
C VAL A 8 5.34 -3.15 23.11
N ASP A 9 4.94 -4.41 22.98
CA ASP A 9 5.41 -5.54 23.79
C ASP A 9 5.33 -5.29 25.31
N GLY A 10 4.28 -4.57 25.73
CA GLY A 10 4.07 -4.21 27.14
C GLY A 10 4.85 -2.98 27.62
N ILE A 11 5.76 -2.44 26.84
CA ILE A 11 6.55 -1.25 27.16
C ILE A 11 5.83 -0.02 26.61
N GLU A 12 5.58 0.95 27.50
CA GLU A 12 4.99 2.24 27.16
C GLU A 12 6.09 3.27 26.93
N ARG A 13 6.03 4.02 25.83
CA ARG A 13 6.95 5.11 25.52
C ARG A 13 6.23 6.34 25.00
N CYS A 14 6.72 7.52 25.35
CA CYS A 14 6.28 8.78 24.76
C CYS A 14 6.77 8.86 23.32
N ILE A 15 5.89 9.34 22.40
CA ILE A 15 6.18 9.51 20.98
C ILE A 15 6.05 10.98 20.54
N ASP A 16 5.96 11.92 21.46
CA ASP A 16 5.78 13.35 21.14
C ASP A 16 6.87 13.87 20.18
N ASP A 17 8.11 13.42 20.36
CA ASP A 17 9.25 13.79 19.48
C ASP A 17 9.17 13.21 18.06
N GLU A 18 8.30 12.19 17.83
CA GLU A 18 8.06 11.60 16.51
C GLU A 18 6.92 12.29 15.76
N LEU A 19 6.13 13.14 16.45
CA LEU A 19 4.92 13.75 15.87
C LEU A 19 5.29 15.03 15.10
N PRO A 20 5.05 15.08 13.78
CA PRO A 20 5.48 16.22 12.97
C PRO A 20 4.54 17.42 13.05
N PHE A 21 3.28 17.22 13.51
CA PHE A 21 2.24 18.23 13.60
C PHE A 21 1.13 17.81 14.57
N GLU A 22 0.33 18.77 14.99
CA GLU A 22 -0.87 18.51 15.79
C GLU A 22 -2.01 17.98 14.91
N ILE A 23 -2.79 17.05 15.45
CA ILE A 23 -3.99 16.50 14.80
C ILE A 23 -5.26 16.96 15.55
N PRO A 24 -6.45 16.97 14.90
CA PRO A 24 -7.71 17.23 15.57
C PRO A 24 -7.93 16.29 16.75
N LYS A 25 -8.62 16.76 17.80
CA LYS A 25 -8.88 15.95 19.02
C LYS A 25 -9.64 14.65 18.78
N SER A 26 -10.35 14.55 17.65
CA SER A 26 -11.10 13.36 17.23
C SER A 26 -10.24 12.35 16.45
N TRP A 27 -8.98 12.69 16.14
CA TRP A 27 -8.04 11.83 15.43
C TRP A 27 -7.08 11.18 16.40
N GLU A 28 -6.46 10.07 15.99
CA GLU A 28 -5.47 9.35 16.79
C GLU A 28 -4.20 9.13 15.97
N TRP A 29 -3.03 9.19 16.63
CA TRP A 29 -1.80 8.69 16.07
C TRP A 29 -1.72 7.18 16.25
N THR A 30 -1.41 6.44 15.18
CA THR A 30 -1.27 4.99 15.23
C THR A 30 -0.17 4.50 14.30
N ARG A 31 0.28 3.25 14.47
CA ARG A 31 1.17 2.59 13.51
C ARG A 31 0.32 1.87 12.45
N LEU A 32 0.86 1.78 11.22
CA LEU A 32 0.15 1.10 10.13
C LEU A 32 -0.21 -0.34 10.51
N SER A 33 0.68 -1.06 11.22
CA SER A 33 0.44 -2.44 11.69
C SER A 33 -0.79 -2.62 12.57
N THR A 34 -1.25 -1.55 13.24
CA THR A 34 -2.45 -1.59 14.08
C THR A 34 -3.74 -1.64 13.26
N ILE A 35 -3.73 -1.03 12.06
CA ILE A 35 -4.92 -0.81 11.23
C ILE A 35 -4.91 -1.59 9.91
N ALA A 36 -3.77 -2.16 9.52
CA ALA A 36 -3.63 -2.95 8.29
C ALA A 36 -2.59 -4.06 8.46
N LYS A 37 -2.80 -5.19 7.77
CA LYS A 37 -1.78 -6.24 7.59
C LYS A 37 -1.01 -5.98 6.31
N VAL A 38 0.31 -6.07 6.36
CA VAL A 38 1.18 -5.97 5.19
C VAL A 38 1.56 -7.37 4.73
N LEU A 39 1.22 -7.73 3.50
CA LEU A 39 1.46 -9.07 2.95
C LEU A 39 2.22 -8.95 1.63
N GLY A 40 3.35 -9.66 1.54
CA GLY A 40 4.21 -9.65 0.35
C GLY A 40 3.65 -10.45 -0.81
N GLY A 41 3.97 -10.02 -2.04
CA GLY A 41 3.82 -10.82 -3.23
C GLY A 41 4.90 -11.91 -3.35
N LYS A 42 4.90 -12.64 -4.45
CA LYS A 42 5.81 -13.77 -4.66
C LYS A 42 6.36 -13.80 -6.08
N ARG A 43 7.68 -14.00 -6.19
CA ARG A 43 8.35 -14.31 -7.47
C ARG A 43 7.89 -15.68 -7.98
N ILE A 44 7.76 -15.80 -9.31
CA ILE A 44 7.62 -17.13 -9.93
C ILE A 44 8.86 -17.99 -9.65
N PRO A 45 8.74 -19.33 -9.65
CA PRO A 45 9.86 -20.23 -9.41
C PRO A 45 11.05 -19.96 -10.33
N ALA A 46 12.26 -20.18 -9.82
CA ALA A 46 13.50 -19.99 -10.58
C ALA A 46 13.50 -20.84 -11.86
N GLY A 47 14.00 -20.27 -12.95
CA GLY A 47 14.03 -20.93 -14.25
C GLY A 47 12.70 -20.92 -15.03
N ARG A 48 11.61 -20.43 -14.42
CA ARG A 48 10.30 -20.30 -15.08
C ARG A 48 10.11 -18.87 -15.59
N LYS A 49 9.19 -18.72 -16.57
CA LYS A 49 8.83 -17.42 -17.17
C LYS A 49 7.32 -17.27 -17.16
N LEU A 50 6.86 -16.03 -17.07
CA LEU A 50 5.48 -15.68 -17.34
C LEU A 50 5.17 -15.87 -18.82
N THR A 51 3.90 -16.07 -19.15
CA THR A 51 3.42 -16.21 -20.53
C THR A 51 2.54 -15.03 -20.93
N ALA A 52 2.48 -14.76 -22.23
CA ALA A 52 1.49 -13.84 -22.82
C ALA A 52 0.16 -14.54 -23.12
N GLU A 53 0.13 -15.88 -23.12
CA GLU A 53 -1.08 -16.67 -23.27
C GLU A 53 -1.95 -16.51 -22.01
N ASN A 54 -3.24 -16.24 -22.23
CA ASN A 54 -4.18 -16.07 -21.13
C ASN A 54 -4.52 -17.40 -20.47
N THR A 55 -3.94 -17.66 -19.31
CA THR A 55 -4.21 -18.84 -18.47
C THR A 55 -5.31 -18.58 -17.45
N GLY A 56 -5.89 -17.38 -17.41
CA GLY A 56 -6.78 -16.95 -16.34
C GLY A 56 -6.06 -16.44 -15.08
N HIS A 57 -4.74 -16.61 -14.97
CA HIS A 57 -3.96 -16.28 -13.78
C HIS A 57 -3.04 -15.08 -14.03
N VAL A 58 -3.60 -13.87 -13.97
CA VAL A 58 -2.84 -12.62 -14.16
C VAL A 58 -1.75 -12.50 -13.11
N TYR A 59 -0.56 -12.07 -13.53
CA TYR A 59 0.55 -11.71 -12.65
C TYR A 59 0.90 -10.23 -12.79
N ILE A 60 0.62 -9.46 -11.75
CA ILE A 60 0.85 -8.00 -11.71
C ILE A 60 2.31 -7.73 -11.35
N ARG A 61 3.02 -7.02 -12.24
CA ARG A 61 4.41 -6.57 -12.05
C ARG A 61 4.46 -5.10 -11.64
N VAL A 62 5.58 -4.65 -11.07
CA VAL A 62 5.79 -3.22 -10.76
C VAL A 62 5.70 -2.34 -12.01
N SER A 63 6.10 -2.86 -13.20
CA SER A 63 5.96 -2.16 -14.48
C SER A 63 4.51 -1.86 -14.87
N ASP A 64 3.58 -2.67 -14.39
CA ASP A 64 2.15 -2.54 -14.68
C ASP A 64 1.45 -1.57 -13.71
N MET A 65 2.08 -1.25 -12.58
CA MET A 65 1.57 -0.34 -11.55
C MET A 65 1.92 1.11 -11.87
N LYS A 66 0.94 1.90 -12.30
CA LYS A 66 1.11 3.32 -12.67
C LYS A 66 -0.14 4.11 -12.28
N ASP A 67 0.05 5.38 -12.00
CA ASP A 67 -1.03 6.37 -11.79
C ASP A 67 -2.10 5.91 -10.76
N GLY A 68 -1.65 5.24 -9.70
CA GLY A 68 -2.53 4.75 -8.64
C GLY A 68 -3.37 3.51 -9.00
N THR A 69 -3.09 2.87 -10.14
CA THR A 69 -3.81 1.69 -10.62
C THR A 69 -2.87 0.71 -11.35
N VAL A 70 -3.44 -0.31 -11.99
CA VAL A 70 -2.71 -1.27 -12.83
C VAL A 70 -3.12 -1.10 -14.29
N ILE A 71 -2.14 -0.86 -15.15
CA ILE A 71 -2.33 -0.79 -16.61
C ILE A 71 -2.55 -2.19 -17.15
N GLN A 72 -3.68 -2.41 -17.81
CA GLN A 72 -4.08 -3.74 -18.29
C GLN A 72 -3.49 -4.13 -19.65
N ASN A 73 -2.82 -3.20 -20.33
CA ASN A 73 -2.20 -3.50 -21.62
C ASN A 73 -0.87 -4.25 -21.44
N GLY A 74 -0.75 -5.43 -22.06
CA GLY A 74 0.47 -6.25 -22.02
C GLY A 74 0.69 -6.97 -20.69
N LEU A 75 -0.38 -7.28 -19.96
CA LEU A 75 -0.33 -8.14 -18.78
C LEU A 75 0.24 -9.51 -19.15
N LEU A 76 0.93 -10.09 -18.19
CA LEU A 76 1.45 -11.46 -18.29
C LEU A 76 0.71 -12.37 -17.31
N TYR A 77 0.78 -13.66 -17.59
CA TYR A 77 0.05 -14.69 -16.86
C TYR A 77 1.02 -15.71 -16.26
N VAL A 78 0.58 -16.31 -15.16
CA VAL A 78 1.25 -17.45 -14.54
C VAL A 78 0.90 -18.71 -15.33
N PRO A 79 1.88 -19.48 -15.83
CA PRO A 79 1.60 -20.80 -16.43
C PRO A 79 0.90 -21.76 -15.44
N GLU A 80 -0.05 -22.55 -15.95
CA GLU A 80 -0.86 -23.48 -15.14
C GLU A 80 -0.03 -24.41 -14.26
N ASP A 81 1.05 -24.95 -14.80
CA ASP A 81 1.89 -25.94 -14.13
C ASP A 81 2.66 -25.38 -12.91
N ILE A 82 2.79 -24.05 -12.78
CA ILE A 82 3.42 -23.41 -11.63
C ILE A 82 2.43 -22.62 -10.75
N PHE A 83 1.19 -22.42 -11.18
CA PHE A 83 0.20 -21.59 -10.48
C PHE A 83 0.02 -22.00 -9.02
N ASN A 84 -0.12 -23.31 -8.76
CA ASN A 84 -0.32 -23.82 -7.39
C ASN A 84 0.79 -23.39 -6.41
N SER A 85 2.02 -23.17 -6.90
CA SER A 85 3.16 -22.77 -6.05
C SER A 85 3.06 -21.35 -5.52
N ILE A 86 2.27 -20.49 -6.20
CA ILE A 86 2.11 -19.07 -5.84
C ILE A 86 0.65 -18.62 -5.71
N SER A 87 -0.31 -19.53 -5.79
CA SER A 87 -1.75 -19.24 -5.83
C SER A 87 -2.27 -18.43 -4.62
N LYS A 88 -1.60 -18.50 -3.47
CA LYS A 88 -1.96 -17.74 -2.26
C LYS A 88 -1.43 -16.29 -2.23
N TYR A 89 -0.52 -15.93 -3.13
CA TYR A 89 0.09 -14.60 -3.18
C TYR A 89 -0.68 -13.71 -4.16
N ILE A 90 -1.92 -13.44 -3.81
CA ILE A 90 -2.87 -12.67 -4.62
C ILE A 90 -3.11 -11.30 -3.99
N ILE A 91 -3.60 -10.37 -4.79
CA ILE A 91 -4.13 -9.07 -4.35
C ILE A 91 -5.62 -9.00 -4.67
N LYS A 92 -6.40 -8.41 -3.78
CA LYS A 92 -7.84 -8.20 -3.95
C LYS A 92 -8.16 -6.75 -4.28
N LYS A 93 -9.31 -6.51 -4.89
CA LYS A 93 -9.76 -5.15 -5.26
C LYS A 93 -9.96 -4.22 -4.05
N GLU A 94 -10.16 -4.78 -2.86
CA GLU A 94 -10.26 -4.01 -1.60
C GLU A 94 -8.90 -3.68 -1.00
N ASP A 95 -7.83 -4.33 -1.46
CA ASP A 95 -6.48 -4.08 -0.96
C ASP A 95 -5.87 -2.81 -1.60
N VAL A 96 -4.85 -2.27 -0.94
CA VAL A 96 -3.99 -1.23 -1.49
C VAL A 96 -2.61 -1.81 -1.75
N PHE A 97 -2.04 -1.62 -2.94
CA PHE A 97 -0.67 -2.03 -3.21
C PHE A 97 0.32 -0.94 -2.83
N ILE A 98 1.52 -1.36 -2.43
CA ILE A 98 2.71 -0.55 -2.28
C ILE A 98 3.89 -1.23 -2.96
N THR A 99 4.60 -0.53 -3.85
CA THR A 99 5.81 -1.07 -4.46
C THR A 99 6.99 -0.96 -3.51
N VAL A 100 7.76 -2.05 -3.36
CA VAL A 100 8.83 -2.17 -2.35
C VAL A 100 10.23 -2.37 -2.94
N ALA A 101 10.33 -2.59 -4.25
CA ALA A 101 11.59 -2.65 -4.99
C ALA A 101 11.41 -2.12 -6.42
N GLY A 102 12.50 -1.64 -7.04
CA GLY A 102 12.45 -0.91 -8.30
C GLY A 102 12.00 0.53 -8.06
N THR A 103 10.81 0.90 -8.48
CA THR A 103 10.20 2.20 -8.11
C THR A 103 9.48 2.04 -6.77
N ILE A 104 10.13 2.37 -5.66
CA ILE A 104 9.60 2.22 -4.31
C ILE A 104 8.55 3.30 -4.02
N GLY A 105 7.50 2.94 -3.24
CA GLY A 105 6.52 3.88 -2.71
C GLY A 105 5.38 4.24 -3.67
N ARG A 106 5.23 3.56 -4.82
CA ARG A 106 4.00 3.71 -5.60
C ARG A 106 2.84 3.05 -4.87
N ILE A 107 1.75 3.77 -4.75
CA ILE A 107 0.54 3.37 -4.02
C ILE A 107 -0.63 3.36 -5.00
N GLY A 108 -1.52 2.39 -4.86
CA GLY A 108 -2.75 2.34 -5.63
C GLY A 108 -3.61 1.12 -5.32
N LYS A 109 -4.68 0.98 -6.09
CA LYS A 109 -5.59 -0.16 -6.05
C LYS A 109 -5.65 -0.85 -7.41
N ILE A 110 -6.09 -2.10 -7.43
CA ILE A 110 -6.29 -2.82 -8.68
C ILE A 110 -7.69 -2.55 -9.25
N PRO A 111 -7.85 -2.58 -10.58
CA PRO A 111 -9.18 -2.62 -11.19
C PRO A 111 -9.94 -3.87 -10.77
N PRO A 112 -11.29 -3.82 -10.68
CA PRO A 112 -12.12 -4.97 -10.28
C PRO A 112 -11.89 -6.24 -11.13
N GLU A 113 -11.53 -6.08 -12.40
CA GLU A 113 -11.27 -7.16 -13.34
C GLU A 113 -10.00 -7.97 -12.99
N LEU A 114 -9.12 -7.40 -12.15
CA LEU A 114 -7.89 -8.02 -11.67
C LEU A 114 -8.02 -8.57 -10.24
N ASP A 115 -9.24 -8.67 -9.71
CA ASP A 115 -9.48 -9.23 -8.39
C ASP A 115 -8.94 -10.66 -8.28
N GLY A 116 -8.07 -10.92 -7.31
CA GLY A 116 -7.42 -12.22 -7.14
C GLY A 116 -6.19 -12.46 -8.03
N ALA A 117 -5.69 -11.45 -8.75
CA ALA A 117 -4.45 -11.58 -9.52
C ALA A 117 -3.24 -11.82 -8.62
N ASN A 118 -2.24 -12.56 -9.13
CA ASN A 118 -0.99 -12.77 -8.43
C ASN A 118 -0.15 -11.49 -8.35
N LEU A 119 0.49 -11.26 -7.21
CA LEU A 119 1.31 -10.08 -6.96
C LEU A 119 2.79 -10.42 -6.98
N THR A 120 3.59 -9.59 -7.66
CA THR A 120 5.05 -9.69 -7.68
C THR A 120 5.69 -9.53 -6.29
N GLU A 121 6.85 -10.15 -6.06
CA GLU A 121 7.65 -9.97 -4.84
C GLU A 121 8.21 -8.56 -4.64
N ASN A 122 8.06 -7.71 -5.64
CA ASN A 122 8.52 -6.32 -5.61
C ASN A 122 7.40 -5.33 -5.21
N ALA A 123 6.25 -5.87 -4.81
CA ALA A 123 5.14 -5.13 -4.24
C ALA A 123 4.51 -5.92 -3.08
N ASP A 124 4.02 -5.17 -2.10
CA ASP A 124 3.23 -5.68 -0.98
C ASP A 124 1.79 -5.17 -1.10
N ARG A 125 0.86 -5.83 -0.44
CA ARG A 125 -0.52 -5.40 -0.29
C ARG A 125 -0.86 -5.08 1.15
N LEU A 126 -1.67 -4.07 1.34
CA LEU A 126 -2.23 -3.68 2.63
C LEU A 126 -3.66 -4.19 2.70
N VAL A 127 -3.94 -5.03 3.69
CA VAL A 127 -5.25 -5.65 3.94
C VAL A 127 -5.85 -5.03 5.18
N PHE A 128 -7.03 -4.46 5.06
CA PHE A 128 -7.80 -3.83 6.14
C PHE A 128 -9.31 -3.99 5.91
N SER A 129 -10.12 -3.84 6.95
CA SER A 129 -11.57 -4.04 6.86
C SER A 129 -12.41 -2.85 7.34
N SER A 130 -11.82 -1.91 8.04
CA SER A 130 -12.56 -0.83 8.72
C SER A 130 -12.05 0.57 8.37
N LEU A 131 -11.48 0.72 7.16
CA LEU A 131 -10.95 1.97 6.64
C LEU A 131 -11.51 2.26 5.26
N ASN A 132 -11.60 3.54 4.91
CA ASN A 132 -11.91 3.95 3.55
C ASN A 132 -10.67 3.74 2.66
N GLN A 133 -10.80 2.94 1.59
CA GLN A 133 -9.68 2.58 0.70
C GLN A 133 -9.07 3.81 0.01
N ASP A 134 -9.91 4.72 -0.49
CA ASP A 134 -9.42 5.92 -1.19
C ASP A 134 -8.73 6.88 -0.22
N TRP A 135 -9.22 7.00 1.03
CA TRP A 135 -8.53 7.75 2.07
C TRP A 135 -7.14 7.16 2.35
N MET A 136 -7.04 5.84 2.49
CA MET A 136 -5.74 5.16 2.70
C MET A 136 -4.79 5.44 1.53
N ILE A 137 -5.27 5.41 0.29
CA ILE A 137 -4.46 5.72 -0.89
C ILE A 137 -3.96 7.17 -0.84
N PHE A 138 -4.84 8.15 -0.61
CA PHE A 138 -4.44 9.56 -0.53
C PHE A 138 -3.45 9.81 0.61
N LEU A 139 -3.68 9.21 1.78
CA LEU A 139 -2.76 9.32 2.91
C LEU A 139 -1.38 8.77 2.55
N LEU A 140 -1.32 7.54 2.02
CA LEU A 140 -0.05 6.90 1.67
C LEU A 140 0.70 7.62 0.53
N GLN A 141 -0.01 8.31 -0.35
CA GLN A 141 0.56 9.15 -1.40
C GLN A 141 1.00 10.53 -0.91
N SER A 142 0.58 10.95 0.29
CA SER A 142 0.95 12.25 0.85
C SER A 142 2.45 12.38 1.05
N SER A 143 2.98 13.61 0.97
CA SER A 143 4.40 13.90 1.23
C SER A 143 4.81 13.44 2.64
N PHE A 144 3.92 13.52 3.61
CA PHE A 144 4.16 13.06 4.97
C PHE A 144 4.53 11.57 5.03
N ILE A 145 3.75 10.70 4.40
CA ILE A 145 4.04 9.25 4.38
C ILE A 145 5.19 8.93 3.42
N GLN A 146 5.25 9.59 2.25
CA GLN A 146 6.32 9.35 1.28
C GLN A 146 7.71 9.72 1.85
N ASN A 147 7.82 10.75 2.68
CA ASN A 147 9.05 11.09 3.38
C ASN A 147 9.45 9.99 4.38
N GLN A 148 8.52 9.47 5.19
CA GLN A 148 8.79 8.33 6.07
C GLN A 148 9.27 7.11 5.28
N ILE A 149 8.64 6.78 4.14
CA ILE A 149 9.05 5.67 3.26
C ILE A 149 10.49 5.90 2.76
N ALA A 150 10.82 7.11 2.32
CA ALA A 150 12.16 7.44 1.83
C ALA A 150 13.24 7.29 2.91
N GLU A 151 12.94 7.71 4.14
CA GLU A 151 13.85 7.60 5.29
C GLU A 151 14.14 6.16 5.67
N VAL A 152 13.11 5.31 5.69
CA VAL A 152 13.23 3.91 6.11
C VAL A 152 13.67 2.97 4.99
N THR A 153 13.72 3.43 3.74
CA THR A 153 14.18 2.63 2.61
C THR A 153 15.70 2.41 2.69
N THR A 154 16.15 1.16 2.58
CA THR A 154 17.60 0.86 2.57
C THR A 154 18.25 1.45 1.33
N LYS A 155 19.38 2.14 1.52
CA LYS A 155 20.14 2.82 0.43
C LYS A 155 21.40 2.04 0.04
N VAL A 156 21.73 0.96 0.75
CA VAL A 156 22.92 0.13 0.48
C VAL A 156 22.53 -1.05 -0.40
N GLY A 157 23.19 -1.20 -1.53
CA GLY A 157 22.86 -2.23 -2.52
C GLY A 157 21.61 -1.87 -3.36
N GLN A 158 20.76 -2.85 -3.63
CA GLN A 158 19.45 -2.60 -4.26
C GLN A 158 18.49 -2.00 -3.23
N PRO A 159 17.97 -0.78 -3.43
CA PRO A 159 17.01 -0.19 -2.52
C PRO A 159 15.80 -1.10 -2.34
N LYS A 160 15.40 -1.32 -1.09
CA LYS A 160 14.23 -2.13 -0.73
C LYS A 160 13.55 -1.58 0.50
N LEU A 161 12.22 -1.57 0.46
CA LEU A 161 11.36 -1.25 1.59
C LEU A 161 10.88 -2.56 2.23
N ALA A 162 11.28 -2.84 3.46
CA ALA A 162 10.91 -4.07 4.17
C ALA A 162 9.51 -3.93 4.81
N ILE A 163 8.74 -5.03 4.86
CA ILE A 163 7.42 -5.10 5.50
C ILE A 163 7.45 -4.51 6.92
N ALA A 164 8.40 -4.93 7.76
CA ALA A 164 8.52 -4.44 9.14
C ALA A 164 8.76 -2.91 9.23
N ARG A 165 9.19 -2.25 8.15
CA ARG A 165 9.34 -0.80 8.08
C ARG A 165 8.05 -0.12 7.63
N ILE A 166 7.30 -0.75 6.72
CA ILE A 166 5.96 -0.30 6.33
C ILE A 166 5.03 -0.35 7.54
N GLU A 167 5.06 -1.43 8.30
CA GLU A 167 4.25 -1.64 9.51
C GLU A 167 4.46 -0.56 10.58
N LYS A 168 5.64 0.06 10.62
CA LYS A 168 5.99 1.11 11.59
C LYS A 168 5.63 2.52 11.13
N LEU A 169 5.13 2.73 9.92
CA LEU A 169 4.72 4.06 9.45
C LEU A 169 3.71 4.67 10.43
N LEU A 170 3.95 5.93 10.78
CA LEU A 170 3.11 6.70 11.68
C LEU A 170 1.93 7.30 10.89
N ILE A 171 0.73 7.05 11.35
CA ILE A 171 -0.52 7.34 10.65
C ILE A 171 -1.40 8.25 11.50
N PRO A 172 -1.80 9.44 11.01
CA PRO A 172 -2.84 10.27 11.64
C PRO A 172 -4.21 9.72 11.25
N LEU A 173 -4.86 8.97 12.14
CA LEU A 173 -6.08 8.22 11.87
C LEU A 173 -7.33 9.03 12.24
N PRO A 174 -8.14 9.50 11.26
CA PRO A 174 -9.46 10.09 11.51
C PRO A 174 -10.52 9.01 11.73
N PRO A 175 -11.64 9.33 12.39
CA PRO A 175 -12.83 8.49 12.39
C PRO A 175 -13.32 8.19 10.97
N LEU A 176 -13.99 7.04 10.74
CA LEU A 176 -14.37 6.55 9.42
C LEU A 176 -15.24 7.55 8.61
N ASN A 177 -16.18 8.21 9.28
CA ASN A 177 -17.00 9.25 8.64
C ASN A 177 -16.17 10.46 8.19
N GLU A 178 -15.12 10.79 8.90
CA GLU A 178 -14.18 11.86 8.54
C GLU A 178 -13.31 11.43 7.35
N GLN A 179 -12.87 10.17 7.30
CA GLN A 179 -12.15 9.62 6.13
C GLN A 179 -12.98 9.77 4.85
N THR A 180 -14.27 9.43 4.91
CA THR A 180 -15.20 9.58 3.78
C THR A 180 -15.35 11.05 3.38
N ARG A 181 -15.54 11.95 4.35
CA ARG A 181 -15.65 13.39 4.08
C ARG A 181 -14.38 13.96 3.44
N ILE A 182 -13.21 13.53 3.87
CA ILE A 182 -11.92 13.93 3.27
C ILE A 182 -11.85 13.50 1.80
N VAL A 183 -12.20 12.25 1.49
CA VAL A 183 -12.21 11.72 0.11
C VAL A 183 -13.16 12.53 -0.78
N GLU A 184 -14.37 12.82 -0.31
CA GLU A 184 -15.34 13.63 -1.04
C GLU A 184 -14.81 15.04 -1.34
N GLN A 185 -14.18 15.69 -0.36
CA GLN A 185 -13.59 17.03 -0.56
C GLN A 185 -12.43 17.01 -1.55
N ILE A 186 -11.56 16.01 -1.49
CA ILE A 186 -10.47 15.83 -2.45
C ILE A 186 -11.04 15.67 -3.87
N ALA A 187 -12.09 14.87 -4.05
CA ALA A 187 -12.74 14.66 -5.35
C ALA A 187 -13.31 15.96 -5.91
N VAL A 188 -13.95 16.80 -5.07
CA VAL A 188 -14.45 18.13 -5.46
C VAL A 188 -13.31 19.02 -5.94
N ILE A 189 -12.20 19.10 -5.18
CA ILE A 189 -11.04 19.92 -5.55
C ILE A 189 -10.48 19.49 -6.91
N PHE A 190 -10.24 18.19 -7.12
CA PHE A 190 -9.75 17.69 -8.40
C PHE A 190 -10.72 17.96 -9.57
N SER A 191 -12.03 17.90 -9.33
CA SER A 191 -13.02 18.22 -10.36
C SER A 191 -13.00 19.70 -10.76
N GLN A 192 -12.73 20.59 -9.81
CA GLN A 192 -12.59 22.03 -10.07
C GLN A 192 -11.30 22.35 -10.83
N MET A 193 -10.18 21.72 -10.45
CA MET A 193 -8.90 21.91 -11.15
C MET A 193 -8.92 21.47 -12.62
N LYS A 194 -9.69 20.44 -12.97
CA LYS A 194 -9.84 19.98 -14.37
C LYS A 194 -10.65 20.94 -15.25
N LYS A 195 -11.32 21.93 -14.67
CA LYS A 195 -12.11 22.93 -15.41
C LYS A 195 -11.34 24.22 -15.71
N LEU A 196 -10.12 24.32 -15.18
CA LEU A 196 -9.17 25.41 -15.43
C LEU A 196 -8.23 25.03 -16.56
#